data_cb20f824b9dc69c6b459458ffe22ac66
#
_entry.id   cb20f824b9dc69c6b459458ffe22ac66
#
_cell.length_a   1.000
_cell.length_b   1.000
_cell.length_c   1.000
_cell.angle_alpha   90.00
_cell.angle_beta   90.00
_cell.angle_gamma   90.00
#
_symmetry.space_group_name_H-M   'P 1'
#
loop_
_entity.id
_entity.type
_entity.pdbx_description
1 polymer ?
#
loop_
_entity_poly.entity_id
_entity_poly.type
_entity_poly.pdbx_seq_one_letter_code
_entity_poly.pdbx_strand_id
1 'polypeptide(L)'
;MKKQPIIAVKNLSVEYAKTPVLRKINFEILAGDFVCLVGCNGAGKTTLIKTILGLIEPSSGSVEFLGMSRKEIGYISQETVTMVNFPATVEEIVLSGLLNQKRGIFYTKSDKEKCEESLAKFGMKKMLKKHFAELSGGQKQKIWLARAVVATKKLLILDEPGNNLDSKSKKELYTELLKLNAQGITIVMITHDLDHQNLVGNKILALADGVATMETTEEYVKRIHRHDHSEGEGK
;
A
#
# COMPACT_ATOMS: atom_id res chain seq x y z
N MET A 1 -20.52 14.32 -4.52
CA MET A 1 -20.81 13.51 -3.30
C MET A 1 -19.64 13.66 -2.35
N LYS A 2 -19.86 13.90 -1.03
CA LYS A 2 -18.75 13.90 -0.06
C LYS A 2 -18.18 12.47 0.03
N LYS A 3 -16.86 12.32 -0.16
CA LYS A 3 -16.16 11.05 0.06
C LYS A 3 -16.37 10.62 1.51
N GLN A 4 -16.68 9.34 1.74
CA GLN A 4 -16.85 8.80 3.09
C GLN A 4 -15.53 8.21 3.60
N PRO A 5 -15.22 8.34 4.90
CA PRO A 5 -14.06 7.69 5.47
C PRO A 5 -14.23 6.16 5.43
N ILE A 6 -13.14 5.45 5.10
CA ILE A 6 -13.06 3.98 5.15
C ILE A 6 -12.16 3.49 6.27
N ILE A 7 -11.21 4.35 6.72
CA ILE A 7 -10.38 4.15 7.91
C ILE A 7 -10.42 5.42 8.73
N ALA A 8 -10.62 5.28 10.05
CA ALA A 8 -10.39 6.32 11.02
C ALA A 8 -9.38 5.83 12.08
N VAL A 9 -8.30 6.57 12.26
CA VAL A 9 -7.28 6.34 13.27
C VAL A 9 -7.47 7.39 14.35
N LYS A 10 -7.65 6.95 15.61
CA LYS A 10 -8.00 7.82 16.73
C LYS A 10 -7.03 7.62 17.91
N ASN A 11 -6.28 8.66 18.25
CA ASN A 11 -5.33 8.71 19.36
C ASN A 11 -4.38 7.50 19.43
N LEU A 12 -3.98 7.00 18.25
CA LEU A 12 -3.21 5.78 18.10
C LEU A 12 -1.79 5.98 18.65
N SER A 13 -1.40 5.14 19.61
CA SER A 13 -0.02 5.07 20.09
C SER A 13 0.49 3.63 20.03
N VAL A 14 1.78 3.46 19.71
CA VAL A 14 2.45 2.16 19.69
C VAL A 14 3.81 2.30 20.36
N GLU A 15 4.13 1.34 21.22
CA GLU A 15 5.39 1.28 21.97
C GLU A 15 6.03 -0.10 21.81
N TYR A 16 7.36 -0.14 21.71
CA TYR A 16 8.16 -1.35 21.80
C TYR A 16 9.06 -1.26 23.05
N ALA A 17 8.92 -2.21 23.95
CA ALA A 17 9.69 -2.26 25.20
C ALA A 17 9.71 -0.89 25.94
N LYS A 18 8.56 -0.21 26.03
CA LYS A 18 8.35 1.12 26.62
C LYS A 18 8.94 2.29 25.82
N THR A 19 9.48 2.03 24.62
CA THR A 19 9.94 3.09 23.73
C THR A 19 8.81 3.46 22.78
N PRO A 20 8.28 4.70 22.84
CA PRO A 20 7.18 5.12 21.99
C PRO A 20 7.67 5.30 20.54
N VAL A 21 6.99 4.64 19.59
CA VAL A 21 7.24 4.74 18.15
C VAL A 21 6.16 5.58 17.47
N LEU A 22 4.90 5.43 17.88
CA LEU A 22 3.78 6.25 17.40
C LEU A 22 3.11 6.93 18.60
N ARG A 23 2.75 8.21 18.44
CA ARG A 23 2.27 9.05 19.54
C ARG A 23 0.97 9.75 19.18
N LYS A 24 -0.17 9.30 19.74
CA LYS A 24 -1.51 9.91 19.62
C LYS A 24 -1.87 10.33 18.18
N ILE A 25 -1.59 9.48 17.21
CA ILE A 25 -1.85 9.73 15.79
C ILE A 25 -3.36 9.79 15.55
N ASN A 26 -3.79 10.79 14.78
CA ASN A 26 -5.16 10.96 14.34
C ASN A 26 -5.20 11.31 12.87
N PHE A 27 -5.94 10.52 12.05
CA PHE A 27 -6.24 10.84 10.66
C PHE A 27 -7.36 9.97 10.13
N GLU A 28 -7.90 10.36 8.99
CA GLU A 28 -8.90 9.60 8.24
C GLU A 28 -8.45 9.37 6.80
N ILE A 29 -8.75 8.19 6.27
CA ILE A 29 -8.57 7.86 4.85
C ILE A 29 -9.97 7.74 4.23
N LEU A 30 -10.22 8.51 3.17
CA LEU A 30 -11.50 8.54 2.49
C LEU A 30 -11.52 7.56 1.32
N ALA A 31 -12.70 7.07 0.95
CA ALA A 31 -12.88 6.20 -0.21
C ALA A 31 -12.34 6.88 -1.48
N GLY A 32 -11.52 6.15 -2.23
CA GLY A 32 -10.88 6.63 -3.47
C GLY A 32 -9.73 7.62 -3.25
N ASP A 33 -9.22 7.77 -2.02
CA ASP A 33 -7.97 8.51 -1.82
C ASP A 33 -6.77 7.68 -2.29
N PHE A 34 -5.74 8.35 -2.76
CA PHE A 34 -4.41 7.78 -2.96
C PHE A 34 -3.44 8.49 -2.00
N VAL A 35 -3.15 7.84 -0.88
CA VAL A 35 -2.33 8.39 0.20
C VAL A 35 -0.90 7.90 0.07
N CYS A 36 0.07 8.81 -0.03
CA CYS A 36 1.49 8.50 0.11
C CYS A 36 1.92 8.69 1.57
N LEU A 37 2.34 7.61 2.23
CA LEU A 37 2.93 7.65 3.57
C LEU A 37 4.44 7.89 3.44
N VAL A 38 4.88 9.05 3.94
CA VAL A 38 6.26 9.53 3.82
C VAL A 38 6.87 9.80 5.20
N GLY A 39 8.19 9.81 5.28
CA GLY A 39 8.97 10.08 6.50
C GLY A 39 10.33 9.40 6.43
N CYS A 40 11.27 9.82 7.28
CA CYS A 40 12.60 9.23 7.34
C CYS A 40 12.59 7.73 7.73
N ASN A 41 13.72 7.06 7.53
CA ASN A 41 13.89 5.69 8.00
C ASN A 41 13.79 5.67 9.54
N GLY A 42 13.06 4.69 10.08
CA GLY A 42 12.82 4.61 11.53
C GLY A 42 11.65 5.49 12.04
N ALA A 43 11.02 6.34 11.23
CA ALA A 43 9.89 7.18 11.66
C ALA A 43 8.64 6.41 12.13
N GLY A 44 8.57 5.09 11.89
CA GLY A 44 7.43 4.26 12.31
C GLY A 44 6.42 3.94 11.20
N LYS A 45 6.74 4.21 9.92
CA LYS A 45 5.85 3.96 8.76
C LYS A 45 5.36 2.51 8.70
N THR A 46 6.28 1.55 8.73
CA THR A 46 5.93 0.12 8.71
C THR A 46 5.18 -0.29 9.98
N THR A 47 5.49 0.30 11.13
CA THR A 47 4.75 0.09 12.38
C THR A 47 3.31 0.54 12.24
N LEU A 48 3.07 1.73 11.68
CA LEU A 48 1.73 2.25 11.42
C LEU A 48 0.93 1.32 10.50
N ILE A 49 1.51 0.90 9.39
CA ILE A 49 0.85 -0.04 8.47
C ILE A 49 0.57 -1.39 9.13
N LYS A 50 1.54 -1.97 9.86
CA LYS A 50 1.34 -3.22 10.59
C LYS A 50 0.24 -3.09 11.66
N THR A 51 0.10 -1.94 12.30
CA THR A 51 -0.99 -1.68 13.26
C THR A 51 -2.34 -1.56 12.54
N ILE A 52 -2.42 -0.86 11.41
CA ILE A 52 -3.63 -0.82 10.58
C ILE A 52 -4.03 -2.24 10.14
N LEU A 53 -3.08 -3.06 9.72
CA LEU A 53 -3.30 -4.46 9.33
C LEU A 53 -3.67 -5.36 10.53
N GLY A 54 -3.48 -4.90 11.78
CA GLY A 54 -3.71 -5.67 13.01
C GLY A 54 -2.65 -6.73 13.27
N LEU A 55 -1.46 -6.55 12.72
CA LEU A 55 -0.28 -7.37 12.99
C LEU A 55 0.47 -6.89 14.23
N ILE A 56 0.20 -5.67 14.69
CA ILE A 56 0.71 -5.06 15.90
C ILE A 56 -0.49 -4.46 16.64
N GLU A 57 -0.61 -4.75 17.93
CA GLU A 57 -1.62 -4.14 18.78
C GLU A 57 -1.15 -2.76 19.26
N PRO A 58 -2.01 -1.72 19.19
CA PRO A 58 -1.67 -0.41 19.71
C PRO A 58 -1.60 -0.42 21.24
N SER A 59 -0.70 0.39 21.82
CA SER A 59 -0.63 0.63 23.26
C SER A 59 -1.81 1.44 23.76
N SER A 60 -2.37 2.32 22.89
CA SER A 60 -3.60 3.08 23.13
C SER A 60 -4.22 3.56 21.82
N GLY A 61 -5.48 3.99 21.89
CA GLY A 61 -6.22 4.44 20.72
C GLY A 61 -6.80 3.29 19.89
N SER A 62 -7.27 3.60 18.68
CA SER A 62 -7.95 2.62 17.84
C SER A 62 -7.76 2.87 16.35
N VAL A 63 -7.95 1.79 15.56
CA VAL A 63 -8.11 1.82 14.10
C VAL A 63 -9.48 1.26 13.78
N GLU A 64 -10.35 2.11 13.27
CA GLU A 64 -11.72 1.77 12.89
C GLU A 64 -11.83 1.61 11.36
N PHE A 65 -12.47 0.52 10.91
CA PHE A 65 -12.80 0.28 9.51
C PHE A 65 -14.29 0.56 9.29
N LEU A 66 -14.57 1.48 8.37
CA LEU A 66 -15.93 1.97 8.10
C LEU A 66 -16.41 1.41 6.75
N GLY A 67 -17.42 0.54 6.81
CA GLY A 67 -17.99 -0.10 5.62
C GLY A 67 -17.12 -1.14 4.94
N MET A 68 -16.03 -1.61 5.59
CA MET A 68 -15.17 -2.71 5.12
C MET A 68 -14.62 -3.52 6.29
N SER A 69 -14.15 -4.72 6.00
CA SER A 69 -13.42 -5.57 6.94
C SER A 69 -11.91 -5.51 6.69
N ARG A 70 -11.10 -5.66 7.74
CA ARG A 70 -9.64 -5.79 7.63
C ARG A 70 -9.23 -6.94 6.68
N LYS A 71 -10.04 -8.00 6.58
CA LYS A 71 -9.81 -9.12 5.65
C LYS A 71 -9.93 -8.76 4.17
N GLU A 72 -10.54 -7.62 3.86
CA GLU A 72 -10.71 -7.10 2.50
C GLU A 72 -9.56 -6.17 2.06
N ILE A 73 -8.48 -6.08 2.85
CA ILE A 73 -7.30 -5.28 2.50
C ILE A 73 -6.39 -6.12 1.59
N GLY A 74 -6.05 -5.57 0.43
CA GLY A 74 -4.94 -6.07 -0.38
C GLY A 74 -3.63 -5.50 0.16
N TYR A 75 -2.64 -6.35 0.43
CA TYR A 75 -1.36 -5.91 0.99
C TYR A 75 -0.17 -6.49 0.23
N ILE A 76 0.79 -5.62 -0.08
CA ILE A 76 2.12 -5.99 -0.59
C ILE A 76 3.15 -5.46 0.40
N SER A 77 3.88 -6.36 1.06
CA SER A 77 5.00 -6.01 1.93
C SER A 77 6.29 -5.83 1.13
N GLN A 78 7.21 -5.06 1.65
CA GLN A 78 8.56 -4.90 1.09
C GLN A 78 9.27 -6.25 0.91
N GLU A 79 9.15 -7.18 1.86
CA GLU A 79 9.74 -8.52 1.80
C GLU A 79 9.16 -9.35 0.66
N THR A 80 7.86 -9.20 0.34
CA THR A 80 7.21 -9.93 -0.74
C THR A 80 7.84 -9.63 -2.09
N VAL A 81 8.23 -8.39 -2.34
CA VAL A 81 8.83 -7.93 -3.60
C VAL A 81 10.22 -8.55 -3.82
N THR A 82 10.93 -8.89 -2.75
CA THR A 82 12.29 -9.47 -2.80
C THR A 82 12.30 -10.99 -3.01
N MET A 83 11.17 -11.67 -2.92
CA MET A 83 11.06 -13.13 -3.15
C MET A 83 11.21 -13.47 -4.64
N VAL A 84 12.44 -13.68 -5.09
CA VAL A 84 12.76 -13.91 -6.52
C VAL A 84 12.46 -15.34 -6.97
N ASN A 85 12.66 -16.35 -6.10
CA ASN A 85 12.59 -17.78 -6.43
C ASN A 85 11.53 -18.52 -5.61
N PHE A 86 10.28 -18.08 -5.71
CA PHE A 86 9.19 -18.79 -5.04
C PHE A 86 8.77 -20.02 -5.89
N PRO A 87 8.77 -21.24 -5.34
CA PRO A 87 8.48 -22.47 -6.09
C PRO A 87 6.96 -22.70 -6.25
N ALA A 88 6.29 -21.76 -6.90
CA ALA A 88 4.85 -21.82 -7.14
C ALA A 88 4.49 -21.30 -8.54
N THR A 89 3.35 -21.71 -9.03
CA THR A 89 2.74 -21.17 -10.24
C THR A 89 2.14 -19.79 -9.99
N VAL A 90 1.95 -19.02 -11.04
CA VAL A 90 1.26 -17.72 -11.01
C VAL A 90 -0.14 -17.86 -10.40
N GLU A 91 -0.88 -18.91 -10.75
CA GLU A 91 -2.22 -19.20 -10.19
C GLU A 91 -2.17 -19.34 -8.67
N GLU A 92 -1.25 -20.15 -8.15
CA GLU A 92 -1.10 -20.39 -6.70
C GLU A 92 -0.75 -19.11 -5.94
N ILE A 93 0.14 -18.30 -6.49
CA ILE A 93 0.49 -17.01 -5.88
C ILE A 93 -0.72 -16.08 -5.82
N VAL A 94 -1.45 -15.91 -6.92
CA VAL A 94 -2.60 -14.99 -6.92
C VAL A 94 -3.71 -15.51 -6.03
N LEU A 95 -4.03 -16.80 -6.09
CA LEU A 95 -5.02 -17.43 -5.22
C LEU A 95 -4.66 -17.29 -3.73
N SER A 96 -3.38 -17.27 -3.37
CA SER A 96 -2.96 -17.05 -1.97
C SER A 96 -3.45 -15.71 -1.40
N GLY A 97 -3.74 -14.72 -2.25
CA GLY A 97 -4.33 -13.45 -1.83
C GLY A 97 -5.72 -13.61 -1.20
N LEU A 98 -6.44 -14.69 -1.50
CA LEU A 98 -7.77 -14.97 -0.95
C LEU A 98 -7.76 -15.72 0.39
N LEU A 99 -6.59 -16.13 0.92
CA LEU A 99 -6.51 -16.99 2.11
C LEU A 99 -7.27 -16.45 3.32
N ASN A 100 -7.20 -15.13 3.57
CA ASN A 100 -7.88 -14.49 4.70
C ASN A 100 -9.41 -14.43 4.55
N GLN A 101 -9.94 -14.69 3.37
CA GLN A 101 -11.38 -14.64 3.06
C GLN A 101 -12.00 -16.04 2.90
N LYS A 102 -11.16 -17.08 2.81
CA LYS A 102 -11.62 -18.45 2.61
C LYS A 102 -12.37 -19.01 3.81
N ARG A 103 -13.42 -19.80 3.50
CA ARG A 103 -14.17 -20.60 4.48
C ARG A 103 -13.80 -22.08 4.46
N GLY A 104 -12.97 -22.53 3.53
CA GLY A 104 -12.60 -23.95 3.34
C GLY A 104 -11.13 -24.12 2.95
N ILE A 105 -10.69 -25.38 2.85
CA ILE A 105 -9.30 -25.75 2.53
C ILE A 105 -9.01 -25.57 1.03
N PHE A 106 -9.98 -25.90 0.15
CA PHE A 106 -9.80 -25.86 -1.30
C PHE A 106 -10.30 -24.55 -1.92
N TYR A 107 -9.71 -24.13 -3.03
CA TYR A 107 -10.18 -23.03 -3.84
C TYR A 107 -11.38 -23.45 -4.69
N THR A 108 -12.42 -22.65 -4.68
CA THR A 108 -13.64 -22.86 -5.45
C THR A 108 -13.46 -22.42 -6.92
N LYS A 109 -14.42 -22.77 -7.77
CA LYS A 109 -14.47 -22.27 -9.15
C LYS A 109 -14.52 -20.73 -9.19
N SER A 110 -15.31 -20.11 -8.31
CA SER A 110 -15.39 -18.66 -8.16
C SER A 110 -14.06 -18.02 -7.76
N ASP A 111 -13.25 -18.67 -6.92
CA ASP A 111 -11.93 -18.16 -6.54
C ASP A 111 -10.98 -18.17 -7.75
N LYS A 112 -11.04 -19.21 -8.59
CA LYS A 112 -10.25 -19.29 -9.83
C LYS A 112 -10.69 -18.24 -10.85
N GLU A 113 -11.98 -17.98 -10.99
CA GLU A 113 -12.52 -16.92 -11.84
C GLU A 113 -12.00 -15.54 -11.39
N LYS A 114 -12.04 -15.23 -10.08
CA LYS A 114 -11.46 -14.00 -9.52
C LYS A 114 -9.96 -13.88 -9.78
N CYS A 115 -9.22 -15.00 -9.67
CA CYS A 115 -7.80 -15.06 -9.99
C CYS A 115 -7.55 -14.67 -11.45
N GLU A 116 -8.27 -15.28 -12.39
CA GLU A 116 -8.16 -14.98 -13.82
C GLU A 116 -8.53 -13.53 -14.14
N GLU A 117 -9.61 -13.00 -13.54
CA GLU A 117 -10.00 -11.59 -13.68
C GLU A 117 -8.92 -10.64 -13.15
N SER A 118 -8.33 -10.96 -12.00
CA SER A 118 -7.25 -10.16 -11.43
C SER A 118 -6.02 -10.16 -12.33
N LEU A 119 -5.61 -11.32 -12.85
CA LEU A 119 -4.50 -11.42 -13.81
C LEU A 119 -4.78 -10.70 -15.13
N ALA A 120 -6.03 -10.73 -15.59
CA ALA A 120 -6.42 -10.05 -16.83
C ALA A 120 -6.25 -8.52 -16.73
N LYS A 121 -6.50 -7.91 -15.55
CA LYS A 121 -6.29 -6.47 -15.31
C LYS A 121 -4.86 -6.01 -15.60
N PHE A 122 -3.89 -6.90 -15.38
CA PHE A 122 -2.46 -6.63 -15.60
C PHE A 122 -1.91 -7.25 -16.89
N GLY A 123 -2.77 -7.81 -17.75
CA GLY A 123 -2.37 -8.48 -19.02
C GLY A 123 -1.63 -9.80 -18.79
N MET A 124 -1.76 -10.41 -17.60
CA MET A 124 -0.99 -11.59 -17.19
C MET A 124 -1.78 -12.90 -17.25
N LYS A 125 -3.03 -12.91 -17.74
CA LYS A 125 -3.89 -14.11 -17.80
C LYS A 125 -3.22 -15.31 -18.49
N LYS A 126 -2.46 -15.08 -19.57
CA LYS A 126 -1.75 -16.13 -20.30
C LYS A 126 -0.62 -16.79 -19.51
N MET A 127 -0.21 -16.18 -18.39
CA MET A 127 0.89 -16.69 -17.54
C MET A 127 0.41 -17.60 -16.41
N LEU A 128 -0.90 -17.86 -16.28
CA LEU A 128 -1.55 -18.54 -15.18
C LEU A 128 -0.81 -19.84 -14.72
N LYS A 129 -0.37 -20.65 -15.68
CA LYS A 129 0.28 -21.95 -15.43
C LYS A 129 1.81 -21.88 -15.39
N LYS A 130 2.42 -20.72 -15.65
CA LYS A 130 3.87 -20.56 -15.58
C LYS A 130 4.36 -20.59 -14.14
N HIS A 131 5.59 -21.06 -13.94
CA HIS A 131 6.28 -20.89 -12.65
C HIS A 131 6.69 -19.44 -12.45
N PHE A 132 6.50 -18.94 -11.25
CA PHE A 132 6.82 -17.56 -10.90
C PHE A 132 8.29 -17.22 -11.10
N ALA A 133 9.18 -18.20 -10.85
CA ALA A 133 10.63 -18.05 -11.04
C ALA A 133 11.01 -17.69 -12.48
N GLU A 134 10.24 -18.13 -13.48
CA GLU A 134 10.49 -17.90 -14.92
C GLU A 134 10.13 -16.47 -15.39
N LEU A 135 9.47 -15.68 -14.54
CA LEU A 135 8.98 -14.37 -14.91
C LEU A 135 10.09 -13.29 -14.79
N SER A 136 10.04 -12.29 -15.67
CA SER A 136 10.85 -11.08 -15.53
C SER A 136 10.45 -10.28 -14.27
N GLY A 137 11.32 -9.39 -13.77
CA GLY A 137 11.04 -8.56 -12.59
C GLY A 137 9.73 -7.76 -12.72
N GLY A 138 9.49 -7.11 -13.84
CA GLY A 138 8.24 -6.37 -14.08
C GLY A 138 7.01 -7.29 -14.17
N GLN A 139 7.14 -8.52 -14.69
CA GLN A 139 6.06 -9.50 -14.67
C GLN A 139 5.78 -9.96 -13.24
N LYS A 140 6.81 -10.26 -12.43
CA LYS A 140 6.68 -10.61 -11.01
C LYS A 140 5.94 -9.53 -10.24
N GLN A 141 6.26 -8.26 -10.48
CA GLN A 141 5.57 -7.13 -9.87
C GLN A 141 4.07 -7.11 -10.21
N LYS A 142 3.72 -7.34 -11.47
CA LYS A 142 2.31 -7.44 -11.91
C LYS A 142 1.57 -8.60 -11.24
N ILE A 143 2.25 -9.72 -10.98
CA ILE A 143 1.67 -10.85 -10.25
C ILE A 143 1.43 -10.50 -8.77
N TRP A 144 2.37 -9.80 -8.11
CA TRP A 144 2.17 -9.34 -6.74
C TRP A 144 1.00 -8.34 -6.63
N LEU A 145 0.85 -7.44 -7.61
CA LEU A 145 -0.32 -6.57 -7.68
C LEU A 145 -1.61 -7.38 -7.89
N ALA A 146 -1.62 -8.35 -8.80
CA ALA A 146 -2.77 -9.21 -9.01
C ALA A 146 -3.16 -9.98 -7.74
N ARG A 147 -2.17 -10.50 -6.99
CA ARG A 147 -2.38 -11.17 -5.70
C ARG A 147 -3.01 -10.23 -4.66
N ALA A 148 -2.59 -8.98 -4.60
CA ALA A 148 -3.17 -8.03 -3.66
C ALA A 148 -4.58 -7.59 -4.09
N VAL A 149 -4.79 -7.35 -5.39
CA VAL A 149 -6.08 -6.89 -5.94
C VAL A 149 -7.16 -7.97 -5.89
N VAL A 150 -6.80 -9.27 -6.00
CA VAL A 150 -7.80 -10.36 -5.88
C VAL A 150 -8.46 -10.35 -4.49
N ALA A 151 -7.74 -9.87 -3.47
CA ALA A 151 -8.22 -9.80 -2.08
C ALA A 151 -9.12 -8.59 -1.81
N THR A 152 -9.09 -7.55 -2.65
CA THR A 152 -9.80 -6.29 -2.35
C THR A 152 -10.42 -5.64 -3.58
N LYS A 153 -11.53 -4.92 -3.30
CA LYS A 153 -12.12 -3.91 -4.21
C LYS A 153 -12.13 -2.52 -3.58
N LYS A 154 -11.61 -2.36 -2.35
CA LYS A 154 -11.77 -1.14 -1.54
C LYS A 154 -10.45 -0.50 -1.15
N LEU A 155 -9.49 -1.27 -0.62
CA LEU A 155 -8.25 -0.74 -0.07
C LEU A 155 -7.04 -1.61 -0.43
N LEU A 156 -6.04 -0.98 -1.02
CA LEU A 156 -4.74 -1.55 -1.33
C LEU A 156 -3.66 -0.83 -0.52
N ILE A 157 -2.87 -1.57 0.24
CA ILE A 157 -1.72 -1.06 0.99
C ILE A 157 -0.44 -1.62 0.36
N LEU A 158 0.53 -0.76 0.11
CA LEU A 158 1.78 -1.07 -0.57
C LEU A 158 2.95 -0.54 0.26
N ASP A 159 3.87 -1.42 0.64
CA ASP A 159 5.08 -1.05 1.37
C ASP A 159 6.27 -1.02 0.41
N GLU A 160 6.66 0.18 -0.02
CA GLU A 160 7.77 0.46 -0.93
C GLU A 160 7.75 -0.39 -2.23
N PRO A 161 6.63 -0.40 -2.97
CA PRO A 161 6.46 -1.31 -4.11
C PRO A 161 7.38 -1.01 -5.29
N GLY A 162 7.98 0.18 -5.35
CA GLY A 162 8.90 0.62 -6.41
C GLY A 162 10.38 0.38 -6.10
N ASN A 163 10.72 -0.15 -4.91
CA ASN A 163 12.12 -0.41 -4.57
C ASN A 163 12.71 -1.47 -5.51
N ASN A 164 13.97 -1.26 -5.89
CA ASN A 164 14.73 -2.11 -6.82
C ASN A 164 14.15 -2.21 -8.26
N LEU A 165 13.21 -1.33 -8.64
CA LEU A 165 12.74 -1.22 -10.01
C LEU A 165 13.54 -0.15 -10.76
N ASP A 166 13.85 -0.42 -12.05
CA ASP A 166 14.32 0.62 -12.96
C ASP A 166 13.24 1.69 -13.21
N SER A 167 13.64 2.85 -13.71
CA SER A 167 12.75 4.00 -13.93
C SER A 167 11.54 3.68 -14.82
N LYS A 168 11.71 2.80 -15.82
CA LYS A 168 10.63 2.38 -16.71
C LYS A 168 9.62 1.52 -15.98
N SER A 169 10.08 0.49 -15.28
CA SER A 169 9.24 -0.42 -14.49
C SER A 169 8.51 0.31 -13.37
N LYS A 170 9.17 1.30 -12.72
CA LYS A 170 8.55 2.17 -11.72
C LYS A 170 7.40 3.00 -12.32
N LYS A 171 7.60 3.61 -13.49
CA LYS A 171 6.56 4.36 -14.19
C LYS A 171 5.38 3.49 -14.60
N GLU A 172 5.64 2.25 -15.07
CA GLU A 172 4.58 1.28 -15.37
C GLU A 172 3.78 0.93 -14.11
N LEU A 173 4.46 0.66 -12.99
CA LEU A 173 3.82 0.38 -11.69
C LEU A 173 2.87 1.52 -11.28
N TYR A 174 3.36 2.76 -11.27
CA TYR A 174 2.54 3.92 -10.89
C TYR A 174 1.36 4.13 -11.82
N THR A 175 1.54 3.89 -13.12
CA THR A 175 0.44 3.93 -14.09
C THR A 175 -0.65 2.90 -13.75
N GLU A 176 -0.28 1.67 -13.37
CA GLU A 176 -1.25 0.65 -12.98
C GLU A 176 -1.95 1.02 -11.65
N LEU A 177 -1.22 1.57 -10.68
CA LEU A 177 -1.82 2.04 -9.42
C LEU A 177 -2.83 3.18 -9.66
N LEU A 178 -2.52 4.14 -10.52
CA LEU A 178 -3.44 5.21 -10.90
C LEU A 178 -4.71 4.66 -11.58
N LYS A 179 -4.58 3.66 -12.45
CA LYS A 179 -5.75 2.99 -13.07
C LYS A 179 -6.63 2.30 -12.02
N LEU A 180 -6.03 1.62 -11.05
CA LEU A 180 -6.76 0.99 -9.94
C LEU A 180 -7.48 2.03 -9.08
N ASN A 181 -6.82 3.14 -8.77
CA ASN A 181 -7.42 4.25 -8.00
C ASN A 181 -8.58 4.90 -8.77
N ALA A 182 -8.44 5.12 -10.08
CA ALA A 182 -9.51 5.63 -10.93
C ALA A 182 -10.73 4.69 -11.00
N GLN A 183 -10.55 3.38 -10.74
CA GLN A 183 -11.64 2.40 -10.57
C GLN A 183 -12.28 2.42 -9.19
N GLY A 184 -11.88 3.35 -8.30
CA GLY A 184 -12.43 3.53 -6.96
C GLY A 184 -11.70 2.78 -5.84
N ILE A 185 -10.59 2.11 -6.12
CA ILE A 185 -9.76 1.47 -5.09
C ILE A 185 -9.00 2.56 -4.35
N THR A 186 -9.14 2.62 -3.02
CA THR A 186 -8.31 3.47 -2.17
C THR A 186 -6.91 2.87 -2.08
N ILE A 187 -5.87 3.70 -2.17
CA ILE A 187 -4.48 3.25 -2.12
C ILE A 187 -3.75 3.96 -0.97
N VAL A 188 -3.00 3.18 -0.19
CA VAL A 188 -2.02 3.70 0.78
C VAL A 188 -0.67 3.12 0.38
N MET A 189 0.30 3.98 0.06
CA MET A 189 1.60 3.57 -0.42
C MET A 189 2.70 4.22 0.41
N ILE A 190 3.55 3.39 1.07
CA ILE A 190 4.81 3.88 1.62
C ILE A 190 5.75 4.14 0.45
N THR A 191 6.35 5.31 0.42
CA THR A 191 7.35 5.66 -0.59
C THR A 191 8.42 6.59 0.00
N HIS A 192 9.64 6.42 -0.46
CA HIS A 192 10.75 7.37 -0.25
C HIS A 192 10.92 8.31 -1.46
N ASP A 193 10.15 8.07 -2.51
CA ASP A 193 10.22 8.84 -3.76
C ASP A 193 9.39 10.12 -3.57
N LEU A 194 10.08 11.16 -3.10
CA LEU A 194 9.51 12.49 -2.86
C LEU A 194 9.71 13.42 -4.06
N ASP A 195 10.23 12.88 -5.17
CA ASP A 195 10.37 13.67 -6.39
C ASP A 195 8.99 14.16 -6.83
N HIS A 196 8.82 15.48 -6.86
CA HIS A 196 7.56 16.17 -7.15
C HIS A 196 6.89 15.70 -8.46
N GLN A 197 7.69 15.22 -9.40
CA GLN A 197 7.21 14.70 -10.68
C GLN A 197 6.63 13.28 -10.57
N ASN A 198 6.92 12.55 -9.49
CA ASN A 198 6.54 11.17 -9.26
C ASN A 198 5.55 10.96 -8.10
N LEU A 199 5.14 12.05 -7.41
CA LEU A 199 4.11 11.99 -6.37
C LEU A 199 2.74 11.73 -7.00
N VAL A 200 2.36 10.46 -7.07
CA VAL A 200 1.12 10.02 -7.73
C VAL A 200 -0.12 10.13 -6.82
N GLY A 201 0.05 10.35 -5.52
CA GLY A 201 -1.04 10.45 -4.56
C GLY A 201 -1.72 11.82 -4.56
N ASN A 202 -3.00 11.86 -4.15
CA ASN A 202 -3.72 13.12 -3.91
C ASN A 202 -3.58 13.61 -2.46
N LYS A 203 -3.07 12.75 -1.57
CA LYS A 203 -2.80 13.06 -0.16
C LYS A 203 -1.44 12.53 0.29
N ILE A 204 -0.86 13.23 1.22
CA ILE A 204 0.38 12.86 1.91
C ILE A 204 0.08 12.67 3.38
N LEU A 205 0.48 11.52 3.93
CA LEU A 205 0.56 11.27 5.36
C LEU A 205 2.03 11.34 5.76
N ALA A 206 2.45 12.50 6.26
CA ALA A 206 3.83 12.71 6.71
C ALA A 206 4.00 12.20 8.13
N LEU A 207 4.97 11.32 8.36
CA LEU A 207 5.29 10.77 9.67
C LEU A 207 6.69 11.23 10.11
N ALA A 208 6.75 11.97 11.20
CA ALA A 208 7.98 12.46 11.82
C ALA A 208 7.89 12.36 13.33
N ASP A 209 8.93 11.86 13.99
CA ASP A 209 9.04 11.76 15.47
C ASP A 209 7.84 11.06 16.14
N GLY A 210 7.25 10.09 15.44
CA GLY A 210 6.08 9.35 15.90
C GLY A 210 4.75 10.10 15.78
N VAL A 211 4.72 11.28 15.14
CA VAL A 211 3.51 12.07 14.89
C VAL A 211 3.19 12.06 13.40
N ALA A 212 1.91 11.94 13.06
CA ALA A 212 1.46 11.94 11.67
C ALA A 212 0.64 13.19 11.35
N THR A 213 0.92 13.78 10.19
CA THR A 213 0.16 14.91 9.62
C THR A 213 -0.38 14.53 8.25
N MET A 214 -1.70 14.70 8.06
CA MET A 214 -2.35 14.49 6.77
C MET A 214 -2.55 15.83 6.07
N GLU A 215 -2.07 15.94 4.84
CA GLU A 215 -2.20 17.13 4.00
C GLU A 215 -2.46 16.73 2.53
N THR A 216 -2.90 17.67 1.71
CA THR A 216 -2.96 17.46 0.26
C THR A 216 -1.55 17.45 -0.32
N THR A 217 -1.38 16.77 -1.46
CA THR A 217 -0.08 16.74 -2.16
C THR A 217 0.39 18.18 -2.51
N GLU A 218 -0.54 19.07 -2.87
CA GLU A 218 -0.23 20.46 -3.18
C GLU A 218 0.29 21.25 -1.96
N GLU A 219 -0.35 21.05 -0.79
CA GLU A 219 0.08 21.70 0.47
C GLU A 219 1.46 21.20 0.89
N TYR A 220 1.70 19.89 0.80
CA TYR A 220 2.99 19.27 1.09
C TYR A 220 4.11 19.84 0.20
N VAL A 221 3.90 19.88 -1.11
CA VAL A 221 4.86 20.42 -2.08
C VAL A 221 5.17 21.90 -1.79
N LYS A 222 4.15 22.72 -1.54
CA LYS A 222 4.34 24.13 -1.18
C LYS A 222 5.14 24.29 0.12
N ARG A 223 4.95 23.42 1.09
CA ARG A 223 5.68 23.45 2.36
C ARG A 223 7.16 23.14 2.19
N ILE A 224 7.51 22.09 1.41
CA ILE A 224 8.91 21.74 1.16
C ILE A 224 9.63 22.87 0.42
N HIS A 225 9.05 23.40 -0.65
CA HIS A 225 9.68 24.52 -1.40
C HIS A 225 9.95 25.77 -0.55
N ARG A 226 9.12 26.05 0.46
CA ARG A 226 9.37 27.17 1.38
C ARG A 226 10.57 26.93 2.30
N HIS A 227 10.81 25.68 2.71
CA HIS A 227 11.97 25.33 3.54
C HIS A 227 13.28 25.40 2.74
N ASP A 228 13.29 24.94 1.49
CA ASP A 228 14.49 24.99 0.63
C ASP A 228 14.96 26.42 0.35
N HIS A 229 14.02 27.39 0.25
CA HIS A 229 14.36 28.82 0.06
C HIS A 229 14.82 29.52 1.35
N SER A 230 14.42 29.05 2.53
CA SER A 230 14.83 29.65 3.81
C SER A 230 16.24 29.22 4.26
N GLU A 231 16.76 28.10 3.80
CA GLU A 231 18.13 27.66 4.10
C GLU A 231 19.18 28.24 3.12
N GLY A 232 18.76 28.79 1.98
CA GLY A 232 19.62 29.40 0.97
C GLY A 232 20.04 30.86 1.24
N GLU A 233 19.36 31.58 2.13
CA GLU A 233 19.63 33.00 2.43
C GLU A 233 20.53 33.22 3.67
N GLY A 234 21.06 32.15 4.26
CA GLY A 234 21.90 32.20 5.48
C GLY A 234 23.38 31.88 5.28
N LYS A 235 23.97 32.22 4.10
CA LYS A 235 25.44 32.14 3.90
C LYS A 235 25.98 33.43 3.31
#